data_110ee22904c578610570bd26525aa365
#
_entry.id   110ee22904c578610570bd26525aa365
#
_cell.length_a   1.000
_cell.length_b   1.000
_cell.length_c   1.000
_cell.angle_alpha   90.00
_cell.angle_beta   90.00
_cell.angle_gamma   90.00
#
_symmetry.space_group_name_H-M   'P 1'
#
loop_
_entity.id
_entity.type
_entity.pdbx_description
1 polymer ?
#
loop_
_entity_poly.entity_id
_entity_poly.type
_entity_poly.pdbx_seq_one_letter_code
_entity_poly.pdbx_strand_id
1 'polypeptide(L)'
;MFVGTCSDAGKSILNTAFCRIFKQDGYRPAPFKAQNMSLNSYSTPEGGEIGRAQAVQAEACGILPHTDMNPVLLKPSTDQTSQVILNGKAVGNISAREYFRSGNKTQLFTEAVKAFHRLEENYNPIVLEGAGSISELNLRD
;
A
#
# COMPACT_ATOMS: atom_id res chain seq x y z
N MET A 1 -0.63 -10.50 8.17
CA MET A 1 -1.41 -9.71 7.20
C MET A 1 -2.81 -9.47 7.73
N PHE A 2 -3.28 -8.22 7.68
CA PHE A 2 -4.65 -7.82 8.06
C PHE A 2 -5.51 -7.71 6.82
N VAL A 3 -6.59 -8.46 6.77
CA VAL A 3 -7.59 -8.43 5.70
C VAL A 3 -8.97 -8.17 6.31
N GLY A 4 -9.93 -7.78 5.50
CA GLY A 4 -11.29 -7.50 5.97
C GLY A 4 -12.34 -7.89 4.94
N THR A 5 -13.57 -7.97 5.39
CA THR A 5 -14.75 -8.30 4.57
C THR A 5 -15.39 -7.07 3.91
N CYS A 6 -14.90 -5.86 4.23
CA CYS A 6 -15.31 -4.61 3.59
C CYS A 6 -14.20 -3.57 3.66
N SER A 7 -14.34 -2.47 2.89
CA SER A 7 -13.33 -1.42 2.83
C SER A 7 -13.08 -0.75 4.17
N ASP A 8 -14.11 -0.42 4.93
CA ASP A 8 -14.03 0.34 6.19
C ASP A 8 -14.03 -0.54 7.45
N ALA A 9 -13.56 -1.78 7.34
CA ALA A 9 -13.51 -2.75 8.44
C ALA A 9 -12.45 -2.43 9.54
N GLY A 10 -11.77 -1.27 9.48
CA GLY A 10 -10.76 -0.89 10.46
C GLY A 10 -9.37 -1.52 10.24
N LYS A 11 -9.09 -2.12 9.08
CA LYS A 11 -7.80 -2.76 8.74
C LYS A 11 -6.61 -1.85 9.02
N SER A 12 -6.66 -0.59 8.57
CA SER A 12 -5.55 0.36 8.72
C SER A 12 -5.30 0.72 10.18
N ILE A 13 -6.35 0.82 11.00
CA ILE A 13 -6.24 1.08 12.44
C ILE A 13 -5.56 -0.09 13.14
N LEU A 14 -6.01 -1.31 12.88
CA LEU A 14 -5.40 -2.53 13.45
C LEU A 14 -3.94 -2.68 12.98
N ASN A 15 -3.67 -2.46 11.70
CA ASN A 15 -2.31 -2.51 11.17
C ASN A 15 -1.41 -1.49 11.90
N THR A 16 -1.87 -0.25 12.08
CA THR A 16 -1.15 0.79 12.83
C THR A 16 -0.88 0.37 14.28
N ALA A 17 -1.88 -0.21 14.96
CA ALA A 17 -1.71 -0.70 16.33
C ALA A 17 -0.65 -1.79 16.41
N PHE A 18 -0.66 -2.77 15.50
CA PHE A 18 0.35 -3.83 15.47
C PHE A 18 1.74 -3.33 15.09
N CYS A 19 1.84 -2.35 14.19
CA CYS A 19 3.10 -1.64 13.93
C CYS A 19 3.68 -1.08 15.24
N ARG A 20 2.84 -0.43 16.04
CA ARG A 20 3.27 0.14 17.33
C ARG A 20 3.63 -0.93 18.36
N ILE A 21 2.84 -2.00 18.47
CA ILE A 21 3.09 -3.12 19.39
C ILE A 21 4.44 -3.77 19.07
N PHE A 22 4.67 -4.18 17.83
CA PHE A 22 5.95 -4.77 17.44
C PHE A 22 7.14 -3.83 17.70
N LYS A 23 6.96 -2.53 17.48
CA LYS A 23 7.99 -1.55 17.83
C LYS A 23 8.27 -1.50 19.33
N GLN A 24 7.23 -1.55 20.16
CA GLN A 24 7.36 -1.55 21.63
C GLN A 24 8.00 -2.84 22.14
N ASP A 25 7.75 -3.96 21.49
CA ASP A 25 8.33 -5.28 21.79
C ASP A 25 9.80 -5.41 21.32
N GLY A 26 10.37 -4.34 20.77
CA GLY A 26 11.79 -4.29 20.38
C GLY A 26 12.09 -4.78 18.96
N TYR A 27 11.07 -5.11 18.17
CA TYR A 27 11.25 -5.44 16.76
C TYR A 27 11.55 -4.21 15.89
N ARG A 28 11.93 -4.43 14.65
CA ARG A 28 12.08 -3.40 13.61
C ARG A 28 10.99 -3.55 12.55
N PRO A 29 9.72 -3.27 12.86
CA PRO A 29 8.64 -3.48 11.93
C PRO A 29 8.64 -2.42 10.82
N ALA A 30 8.05 -2.80 9.66
CA ALA A 30 7.64 -1.85 8.64
C ALA A 30 6.23 -2.20 8.14
N PRO A 31 5.39 -1.20 7.79
CA PRO A 31 4.11 -1.45 7.17
C PRO A 31 4.27 -1.76 5.69
N PHE A 32 3.35 -2.52 5.13
CA PHE A 32 3.28 -2.75 3.70
C PHE A 32 1.83 -2.88 3.23
N LYS A 33 1.47 -2.11 2.22
CA LYS A 33 0.24 -2.26 1.47
C LYS A 33 0.55 -2.21 -0.02
N ALA A 34 0.51 -3.37 -0.67
CA ALA A 34 0.89 -3.52 -2.07
C ALA A 34 0.20 -2.50 -2.98
N GLN A 35 -1.10 -2.31 -2.76
CA GLN A 35 -1.91 -1.34 -3.49
C GLN A 35 -2.85 -0.60 -2.54
N ASN A 36 -2.97 0.71 -2.72
CA ASN A 36 -3.97 1.53 -2.03
C ASN A 36 -4.79 2.33 -3.05
N MET A 37 -6.04 2.58 -2.75
CA MET A 37 -6.90 3.49 -3.50
C MET A 37 -7.33 4.62 -2.57
N SER A 38 -6.76 5.82 -2.77
CA SER A 38 -7.01 6.94 -1.89
C SER A 38 -6.60 8.26 -2.55
N LEU A 39 -7.37 9.30 -2.31
CA LEU A 39 -6.96 10.69 -2.61
C LEU A 39 -6.05 11.28 -1.53
N ASN A 40 -6.10 10.72 -0.30
CA ASN A 40 -5.26 11.16 0.79
C ASN A 40 -3.86 10.55 0.66
N SER A 41 -2.90 11.37 0.32
CA SER A 41 -1.50 10.99 0.14
C SER A 41 -0.56 11.76 1.06
N TYR A 42 0.68 11.32 1.07
CA TYR A 42 1.78 11.87 1.85
C TYR A 42 3.05 11.88 0.99
N SER A 43 3.76 13.01 1.00
CA SER A 43 5.07 13.12 0.31
C SER A 43 6.15 12.54 1.20
N THR A 44 6.85 11.53 0.71
CA THR A 44 7.94 10.88 1.44
C THR A 44 9.22 11.72 1.40
N PRO A 45 10.15 11.56 2.37
CA PRO A 45 11.41 12.32 2.41
C PRO A 45 12.26 12.19 1.15
N GLU A 46 12.19 11.04 0.45
CA GLU A 46 12.90 10.82 -0.81
C GLU A 46 12.20 11.45 -2.04
N GLY A 47 11.13 12.23 -1.81
CA GLY A 47 10.41 12.95 -2.87
C GLY A 47 9.39 12.10 -3.65
N GLY A 48 8.96 10.98 -3.09
CA GLY A 48 7.89 10.15 -3.62
C GLY A 48 6.54 10.42 -2.97
N GLU A 49 5.50 9.68 -3.37
CA GLU A 49 4.14 9.79 -2.85
C GLU A 49 3.60 8.42 -2.46
N ILE A 50 3.00 8.32 -1.26
CA ILE A 50 2.32 7.11 -0.75
C ILE A 50 0.96 7.46 -0.15
N GLY A 51 0.14 6.46 0.14
CA GLY A 51 -1.09 6.65 0.89
C GLY A 51 -0.83 7.17 2.31
N ARG A 52 -1.63 8.15 2.78
CA ARG A 52 -1.49 8.76 4.11
C ARG A 52 -1.53 7.72 5.25
N ALA A 53 -2.35 6.68 5.10
CA ALA A 53 -2.44 5.62 6.10
C ALA A 53 -1.09 4.90 6.32
N GLN A 54 -0.34 4.64 5.25
CA GLN A 54 0.97 3.99 5.33
C GLN A 54 2.03 4.90 5.97
N ALA A 55 1.93 6.22 5.77
CA ALA A 55 2.78 7.17 6.49
C ALA A 55 2.53 7.13 8.00
N VAL A 56 1.27 7.11 8.44
CA VAL A 56 0.89 6.96 9.85
C VAL A 56 1.38 5.62 10.42
N GLN A 57 1.30 4.55 9.65
CA GLN A 57 1.82 3.23 10.05
C GLN A 57 3.35 3.23 10.19
N ALA A 58 4.07 3.93 9.31
CA ALA A 58 5.52 4.12 9.41
C ALA A 58 5.90 4.91 10.69
N GLU A 59 5.15 5.97 10.99
CA GLU A 59 5.30 6.73 12.25
C GLU A 59 5.10 5.83 13.47
N ALA A 60 4.10 4.94 13.44
CA ALA A 60 3.85 3.97 14.51
C ALA A 60 5.01 2.97 14.67
N CYS A 61 5.66 2.57 13.57
CA CYS A 61 6.89 1.78 13.57
C CYS A 61 8.12 2.57 14.06
N GLY A 62 8.05 3.90 14.16
CA GLY A 62 9.18 4.78 14.49
C GLY A 62 10.21 4.89 13.36
N ILE A 63 9.77 4.79 12.11
CA ILE A 63 10.61 4.90 10.90
C ILE A 63 10.05 5.96 9.96
N LEU A 64 10.90 6.47 9.07
CA LEU A 64 10.46 7.40 8.03
C LEU A 64 9.61 6.68 6.98
N PRO A 65 8.53 7.31 6.51
CA PRO A 65 7.75 6.78 5.39
C PRO A 65 8.61 6.63 4.12
N HIS A 66 8.46 5.51 3.42
CA HIS A 66 9.18 5.19 2.20
C HIS A 66 8.22 4.65 1.13
N THR A 67 8.53 4.88 -0.14
CA THR A 67 7.67 4.49 -1.27
C THR A 67 7.44 2.99 -1.36
N ASP A 68 8.38 2.16 -0.91
CA ASP A 68 8.21 0.70 -0.85
C ASP A 68 7.09 0.24 0.07
N MET A 69 6.65 1.07 1.04
CA MET A 69 5.55 0.73 1.94
C MET A 69 4.18 0.74 1.25
N ASN A 70 4.08 1.48 0.12
CA ASN A 70 2.88 1.50 -0.73
C ASN A 70 3.29 1.74 -2.18
N PRO A 71 3.80 0.70 -2.86
CA PRO A 71 4.36 0.83 -4.20
C PRO A 71 3.33 1.20 -5.27
N VAL A 72 2.06 0.84 -5.09
CA VAL A 72 0.98 1.20 -6.01
C VAL A 72 -0.08 2.01 -5.28
N LEU A 73 -0.23 3.30 -5.65
CA LEU A 73 -1.31 4.15 -5.17
C LEU A 73 -2.17 4.59 -6.36
N LEU A 74 -3.45 4.29 -6.29
CA LEU A 74 -4.45 4.73 -7.26
C LEU A 74 -5.21 5.93 -6.68
N LYS A 75 -5.18 7.06 -7.40
CA LYS A 75 -5.92 8.28 -7.03
C LYS A 75 -7.09 8.43 -7.99
N PRO A 76 -8.34 8.13 -7.57
CA PRO A 76 -9.50 8.31 -8.42
C PRO A 76 -9.58 9.75 -8.93
N SER A 77 -9.68 9.93 -10.25
CA SER A 77 -9.80 11.24 -10.89
C SER A 77 -11.19 11.47 -11.50
N THR A 78 -11.84 10.38 -11.92
CA THR A 78 -13.25 10.35 -12.37
C THR A 78 -13.86 9.01 -11.94
N ASP A 79 -15.15 8.80 -12.22
CA ASP A 79 -15.84 7.54 -11.93
C ASP A 79 -15.21 6.31 -12.65
N GLN A 80 -14.42 6.54 -13.69
CA GLN A 80 -13.87 5.46 -14.53
C GLN A 80 -12.35 5.50 -14.67
N THR A 81 -11.66 6.51 -14.11
CA THR A 81 -10.22 6.67 -14.28
C THR A 81 -9.53 6.98 -12.96
N SER A 82 -8.32 6.49 -12.81
CA SER A 82 -7.44 6.80 -11.69
C SER A 82 -6.06 7.21 -12.18
N GLN A 83 -5.46 8.19 -11.53
CA GLN A 83 -4.04 8.45 -11.67
C GLN A 83 -3.27 7.35 -10.93
N VAL A 84 -2.30 6.76 -11.60
CA VAL A 84 -1.43 5.72 -11.04
C VAL A 84 -0.14 6.35 -10.54
N ILE A 85 0.14 6.17 -9.27
CA ILE A 85 1.42 6.46 -8.64
C ILE A 85 2.12 5.11 -8.44
N LEU A 86 3.23 4.90 -9.12
CA LEU A 86 4.04 3.69 -9.03
C LEU A 86 5.40 4.01 -8.44
N ASN A 87 5.77 3.31 -7.36
CA ASN A 87 6.99 3.56 -6.61
C ASN A 87 7.19 5.06 -6.30
N GLY A 88 6.11 5.71 -5.87
CA GLY A 88 6.09 7.12 -5.49
C GLY A 88 6.00 8.13 -6.63
N LYS A 89 5.98 7.71 -7.90
CA LYS A 89 5.96 8.62 -9.07
C LYS A 89 4.69 8.45 -9.89
N ALA A 90 4.11 9.56 -10.34
CA ALA A 90 2.99 9.53 -11.28
C ALA A 90 3.44 8.96 -12.63
N VAL A 91 2.83 7.87 -13.07
CA VAL A 91 3.14 7.20 -14.34
C VAL A 91 2.05 7.37 -15.40
N GLY A 92 0.93 7.98 -15.05
CA GLY A 92 -0.18 8.28 -15.97
C GLY A 92 -1.54 7.99 -15.35
N ASN A 93 -2.55 8.05 -16.21
CA ASN A 93 -3.91 7.68 -15.85
C ASN A 93 -4.26 6.31 -16.43
N ILE A 94 -5.02 5.54 -15.71
CA ILE A 94 -5.52 4.25 -16.12
C ILE A 94 -7.04 4.21 -15.96
N SER A 95 -7.75 3.70 -16.96
CA SER A 95 -9.16 3.39 -16.81
C SER A 95 -9.35 2.07 -16.05
N ALA A 96 -10.51 1.89 -15.40
CA ALA A 96 -10.85 0.62 -14.76
C ALA A 96 -10.68 -0.57 -15.73
N ARG A 97 -11.10 -0.41 -16.98
CA ARG A 97 -10.96 -1.44 -18.02
C ARG A 97 -9.50 -1.78 -18.35
N GLU A 98 -8.62 -0.77 -18.39
CA GLU A 98 -7.18 -1.00 -18.64
C GLU A 98 -6.49 -1.59 -17.43
N TYR A 99 -6.90 -1.20 -16.21
CA TYR A 99 -6.39 -1.77 -14.97
C TYR A 99 -6.60 -3.28 -14.91
N PHE A 100 -7.78 -3.78 -15.29
CA PHE A 100 -8.10 -5.20 -15.29
C PHE A 100 -7.51 -5.99 -16.49
N ARG A 101 -6.87 -5.32 -17.45
CA ARG A 101 -6.11 -6.03 -18.49
C ARG A 101 -4.89 -6.73 -17.89
N SER A 102 -4.69 -7.98 -18.25
CA SER A 102 -3.69 -8.89 -17.67
C SER A 102 -2.25 -8.31 -17.63
N GLY A 103 -1.82 -7.59 -18.65
CA GLY A 103 -0.47 -7.03 -18.73
C GLY A 103 -0.17 -5.98 -17.66
N ASN A 104 -1.07 -5.02 -17.45
CA ASN A 104 -0.87 -3.95 -16.46
C ASN A 104 -0.92 -4.49 -15.03
N LYS A 105 -1.85 -5.39 -14.72
CA LYS A 105 -1.97 -6.04 -13.41
C LYS A 105 -0.69 -6.79 -13.05
N THR A 106 -0.13 -7.56 -13.99
CA THR A 106 1.12 -8.31 -13.78
C THR A 106 2.31 -7.39 -13.51
N GLN A 107 2.43 -6.28 -14.25
CA GLN A 107 3.51 -5.32 -14.04
C GLN A 107 3.42 -4.67 -12.65
N LEU A 108 2.25 -4.17 -12.25
CA LEU A 108 2.04 -3.55 -10.94
C LEU A 108 2.30 -4.56 -9.81
N PHE A 109 1.87 -5.79 -9.96
CA PHE A 109 2.14 -6.87 -9.01
C PHE A 109 3.64 -7.16 -8.88
N THR A 110 4.35 -7.26 -10.00
CA THR A 110 5.81 -7.47 -10.00
C THR A 110 6.54 -6.35 -9.25
N GLU A 111 6.17 -5.09 -9.47
CA GLU A 111 6.77 -3.97 -8.76
C GLU A 111 6.43 -3.97 -7.26
N ALA A 112 5.21 -4.38 -6.90
CA ALA A 112 4.84 -4.54 -5.49
C ALA A 112 5.66 -5.63 -4.79
N VAL A 113 5.90 -6.77 -5.45
CA VAL A 113 6.75 -7.84 -4.92
C VAL A 113 8.20 -7.37 -4.75
N LYS A 114 8.75 -6.64 -5.72
CA LYS A 114 10.10 -6.06 -5.58
C LYS A 114 10.21 -5.09 -4.40
N ALA A 115 9.21 -4.22 -4.21
CA ALA A 115 9.16 -3.30 -3.08
C ALA A 115 9.09 -4.04 -1.73
N PHE A 116 8.29 -5.11 -1.66
CA PHE A 116 8.22 -5.97 -0.48
C PHE A 116 9.60 -6.57 -0.14
N HIS A 117 10.31 -7.13 -1.11
CA HIS A 117 11.64 -7.71 -0.88
C HIS A 117 12.66 -6.67 -0.41
N ARG A 118 12.63 -5.43 -0.93
CA ARG A 118 13.50 -4.36 -0.42
C ARG A 118 13.20 -3.98 1.03
N LEU A 119 11.93 -4.04 1.45
CA LEU A 119 11.58 -3.81 2.86
C LEU A 119 12.04 -4.95 3.76
N GLU A 120 11.83 -6.20 3.38
CA GLU A 120 12.19 -7.35 4.22
C GLU A 120 13.70 -7.51 4.45
N GLU A 121 14.54 -6.93 3.59
CA GLU A 121 15.99 -6.88 3.80
C GLU A 121 16.38 -6.07 5.05
N ASN A 122 15.55 -5.10 5.46
CA ASN A 122 15.89 -4.14 6.51
C ASN A 122 14.94 -4.20 7.72
N TYR A 123 13.76 -4.78 7.58
CA TYR A 123 12.69 -4.75 8.58
C TYR A 123 12.11 -6.13 8.85
N ASN A 124 11.81 -6.40 10.11
CA ASN A 124 11.14 -7.62 10.55
C ASN A 124 10.38 -7.36 11.87
N PRO A 125 9.07 -7.66 11.94
CA PRO A 125 8.20 -8.18 10.87
C PRO A 125 7.75 -7.11 9.86
N ILE A 126 7.33 -7.54 8.67
CA ILE A 126 6.56 -6.69 7.76
C ILE A 126 5.07 -6.87 8.09
N VAL A 127 4.41 -5.76 8.42
CA VAL A 127 2.99 -5.73 8.80
C VAL A 127 2.16 -5.40 7.57
N LEU A 128 1.55 -6.43 6.96
CA LEU A 128 0.83 -6.29 5.69
C LEU A 128 -0.64 -5.91 5.91
N GLU A 129 -1.12 -5.00 5.07
CA GLU A 129 -2.54 -4.63 4.96
C GLU A 129 -3.08 -5.04 3.59
N GLY A 130 -4.20 -5.77 3.56
CA GLY A 130 -4.91 -6.13 2.33
C GLY A 130 -5.64 -4.93 1.73
N ALA A 131 -5.71 -4.89 0.41
CA ALA A 131 -6.51 -3.91 -0.34
C ALA A 131 -7.96 -4.39 -0.46
N GLY A 132 -8.92 -3.47 -0.26
CA GLY A 132 -10.35 -3.77 -0.42
C GLY A 132 -10.86 -4.87 0.51
N SER A 133 -11.73 -5.73 -0.03
CA SER A 133 -12.34 -6.85 0.66
C SER A 133 -11.86 -8.19 0.07
N ILE A 134 -11.60 -9.17 0.92
CA ILE A 134 -11.30 -10.55 0.49
C ILE A 134 -12.50 -11.27 -0.14
N SER A 135 -13.71 -10.72 0.03
CA SER A 135 -14.94 -11.25 -0.55
C SER A 135 -15.30 -10.66 -1.92
N GLU A 136 -14.54 -9.69 -2.41
CA GLU A 136 -14.78 -9.10 -3.74
C GLU A 136 -14.39 -10.08 -4.85
N LEU A 137 -15.39 -10.59 -5.58
CA LEU A 137 -15.20 -11.57 -6.65
C LEU A 137 -14.37 -11.03 -7.82
N ASN A 138 -14.47 -9.74 -8.12
CA ASN A 138 -13.72 -9.05 -9.17
C ASN A 138 -12.21 -8.87 -8.87
N LEU A 139 -11.77 -9.16 -7.65
CA LEU A 139 -10.36 -9.18 -7.26
C LEU A 139 -9.75 -10.59 -7.32
N ARG A 140 -10.55 -11.60 -7.62
CA ARG A 140 -10.07 -12.95 -7.85
C ARG A 140 -9.65 -13.08 -9.32
N ASP A 141 -8.35 -13.30 -9.56
CA ASP A 141 -7.66 -13.63 -10.83
C ASP A 141 -7.86 -12.72 -12.03
#